data_758e922f6705355abf7701aaf0fe9efb
#
_entry.id   758e922f6705355abf7701aaf0fe9efb
#
_cell.length_a   1.000
_cell.length_b   1.000
_cell.length_c   1.000
_cell.angle_alpha   90.00
_cell.angle_beta   90.00
_cell.angle_gamma   90.00
#
_symmetry.space_group_name_H-M   'P 1'
#
loop_
_entity.id
_entity.type
_entity.pdbx_description
1 polymer ?
#
loop_
_entity_poly.entity_id
_entity_poly.type
_entity_poly.pdbx_seq_one_letter_code
_entity_poly.pdbx_strand_id
1 'polypeptide(L)'
;MLYKITSIKHSGTCGERGTDRIDDRYPQRIGRVVKLDIDYIEIGYPLIIQYIRDSDGTSMRFSLLKTSCVKNYITIDDLEGIIKYITIETENSIFEFERVNDE
;
A
#
# COMPACT_ATOMS: atom_id res chain seq x y z
N MET A 1 7.88 -9.13 5.07
CA MET A 1 8.24 -9.02 3.64
C MET A 1 8.15 -7.58 3.16
N LEU A 2 8.90 -7.25 2.15
CA LEU A 2 8.90 -5.91 1.57
C LEU A 2 8.04 -5.87 0.31
N TYR A 3 7.29 -4.79 0.18
CA TYR A 3 6.40 -4.54 -0.95
C TYR A 3 6.62 -3.12 -1.47
N LYS A 4 6.43 -2.94 -2.77
CA LYS A 4 6.47 -1.63 -3.42
C LYS A 4 5.05 -1.16 -3.67
N ILE A 5 4.78 0.10 -3.39
CA ILE A 5 3.50 0.73 -3.74
C ILE A 5 3.49 0.96 -5.24
N THR A 6 2.59 0.28 -5.96
CA THR A 6 2.49 0.39 -7.42
C THR A 6 1.37 1.32 -7.85
N SER A 7 0.34 1.50 -7.02
CA SER A 7 -0.82 2.32 -7.37
C SER A 7 -1.54 2.80 -6.11
N ILE A 8 -2.05 4.02 -6.15
CA ILE A 8 -2.96 4.57 -5.15
C ILE A 8 -4.12 5.23 -5.89
N LYS A 9 -5.32 4.69 -5.70
CA LYS A 9 -6.53 5.12 -6.41
C LYS A 9 -7.59 5.60 -5.43
N HIS A 10 -8.55 6.37 -5.95
CA HIS A 10 -9.73 6.76 -5.17
C HIS A 10 -10.64 5.56 -4.92
N SER A 11 -11.17 5.47 -3.71
CA SER A 11 -12.17 4.45 -3.36
C SER A 11 -13.61 4.89 -3.64
N GLY A 12 -13.81 6.18 -3.97
CA GLY A 12 -15.12 6.72 -4.31
C GLY A 12 -15.64 7.80 -3.33
N THR A 13 -14.90 8.09 -2.25
CA THR A 13 -15.35 9.10 -1.26
C THR A 13 -14.95 10.53 -1.64
N CYS A 14 -13.75 10.69 -2.20
CA CYS A 14 -13.19 12.02 -2.55
C CYS A 14 -12.91 12.17 -4.04
N GLY A 15 -13.28 11.19 -4.85
CA GLY A 15 -13.06 11.17 -6.29
C GLY A 15 -13.68 9.94 -6.89
N GLU A 16 -13.67 9.84 -8.22
CA GLU A 16 -14.24 8.70 -8.91
C GLU A 16 -13.45 7.42 -8.61
N ARG A 17 -14.17 6.37 -8.17
CA ARG A 17 -13.57 5.09 -7.80
C ARG A 17 -12.72 4.53 -8.94
N GLY A 18 -11.51 4.11 -8.61
CA GLY A 18 -10.58 3.49 -9.55
C GLY A 18 -9.71 4.46 -10.33
N THR A 19 -9.91 5.79 -10.17
CA THR A 19 -9.01 6.78 -10.77
C THR A 19 -7.81 7.04 -9.85
N ASP A 20 -6.66 7.37 -10.45
CA ASP A 20 -5.44 7.64 -9.69
C ASP A 20 -5.61 8.84 -8.76
N ARG A 21 -5.10 8.72 -7.55
CA ARG A 21 -5.05 9.84 -6.62
C ARG A 21 -3.87 10.73 -6.97
N ILE A 22 -4.19 11.90 -7.50
CA ILE A 22 -3.20 12.92 -7.86
C ILE A 22 -3.18 14.08 -6.86
N ASP A 23 -4.05 14.03 -5.86
CA ASP A 23 -4.18 15.05 -4.82
C ASP A 23 -3.14 14.86 -3.72
N ASP A 24 -2.91 15.93 -2.95
CA ASP A 24 -2.02 15.95 -1.81
C ASP A 24 -0.62 15.41 -2.20
N ARG A 25 -0.08 14.49 -1.44
CA ARG A 25 1.24 13.90 -1.67
C ARG A 25 1.17 12.45 -2.15
N TYR A 26 0.02 11.99 -2.61
CA TYR A 26 -0.15 10.60 -3.03
C TYR A 26 0.74 10.21 -4.20
N PRO A 27 0.93 11.04 -5.26
CA PRO A 27 1.84 10.66 -6.34
C PRO A 27 3.28 10.41 -5.90
N GLN A 28 3.74 11.09 -4.84
CA GLN A 28 5.10 10.93 -4.33
C GLN A 28 5.31 9.56 -3.66
N ARG A 29 4.24 8.91 -3.24
CA ARG A 29 4.30 7.62 -2.53
C ARG A 29 4.44 6.44 -3.48
N ILE A 30 4.14 6.64 -4.77
CA ILE A 30 4.28 5.57 -5.76
C ILE A 30 5.76 5.20 -5.89
N GLY A 31 6.04 3.90 -5.84
CA GLY A 31 7.40 3.37 -5.91
C GLY A 31 8.09 3.23 -4.54
N ARG A 32 7.51 3.76 -3.47
CA ARG A 32 8.05 3.56 -2.12
C ARG A 32 7.94 2.11 -1.71
N VAL A 33 8.97 1.62 -1.01
CA VAL A 33 8.99 0.26 -0.47
C VAL A 33 8.60 0.32 1.00
N VAL A 34 7.72 -0.60 1.38
CA VAL A 34 7.15 -0.69 2.72
C VAL A 34 7.36 -2.08 3.30
N LYS A 35 7.38 -2.16 4.63
CA LYS A 35 7.32 -3.44 5.34
C LYS A 35 5.85 -3.71 5.65
N LEU A 36 5.29 -4.76 5.05
CA LEU A 36 3.87 -5.08 5.16
C LEU A 36 3.69 -6.55 5.49
N ASP A 37 2.88 -6.81 6.51
CA ASP A 37 2.49 -8.14 6.92
C ASP A 37 0.97 -8.19 6.98
N ILE A 38 0.35 -9.12 6.24
CA ILE A 38 -1.11 -9.24 6.18
C ILE A 38 -1.72 -9.61 7.53
N ASP A 39 -0.96 -10.22 8.43
CA ASP A 39 -1.45 -10.57 9.76
C ASP A 39 -1.80 -9.35 10.61
N TYR A 40 -1.27 -8.18 10.26
CA TYR A 40 -1.57 -6.91 10.94
C TYR A 40 -2.70 -6.12 10.29
N ILE A 41 -3.28 -6.61 9.18
CA ILE A 41 -4.40 -5.95 8.53
C ILE A 41 -5.67 -6.33 9.26
N GLU A 42 -6.39 -5.32 9.76
CA GLU A 42 -7.61 -5.52 10.53
C GLU A 42 -8.74 -4.67 9.94
N ILE A 43 -9.79 -5.34 9.48
CA ILE A 43 -10.96 -4.66 8.89
C ILE A 43 -11.60 -3.75 9.93
N GLY A 44 -11.90 -2.51 9.52
CA GLY A 44 -12.52 -1.51 10.40
C GLY A 44 -11.52 -0.61 11.12
N TYR A 45 -10.20 -0.87 10.99
CA TYR A 45 -9.17 -0.09 11.67
C TYR A 45 -8.18 0.50 10.67
N PRO A 46 -7.57 1.66 10.99
CA PRO A 46 -6.48 2.19 10.19
C PRO A 46 -5.30 1.24 10.19
N LEU A 47 -4.56 1.22 9.07
CA LEU A 47 -3.34 0.45 8.95
C LEU A 47 -2.16 1.41 9.05
N ILE A 48 -1.15 1.04 9.83
CA ILE A 48 0.10 1.78 9.95
C ILE A 48 1.19 0.94 9.32
N ILE A 49 1.81 1.46 8.27
CA ILE A 49 2.82 0.75 7.47
C ILE A 49 4.13 1.51 7.57
N GLN A 50 5.22 0.80 7.87
CA GLN A 50 6.54 1.40 7.90
C GLN A 50 7.11 1.54 6.51
N TYR A 51 7.53 2.74 6.13
CA TYR A 51 8.35 2.95 4.94
C TYR A 51 9.76 2.42 5.17
N ILE A 52 10.32 1.79 4.16
CA ILE A 52 11.71 1.31 4.17
C ILE A 52 12.58 2.24 3.34
N ARG A 53 12.15 2.56 2.11
CA ARG A 53 12.87 3.48 1.25
C ARG A 53 11.93 4.20 0.28
N ASP A 54 12.35 5.36 -0.19
CA ASP A 54 11.63 6.11 -1.22
C ASP A 54 11.88 5.50 -2.61
N SER A 55 11.14 5.99 -3.59
CA SER A 55 11.25 5.54 -4.99
C SER A 55 12.65 5.74 -5.59
N ASP A 56 13.43 6.70 -5.08
CA ASP A 56 14.80 6.95 -5.49
C ASP A 56 15.85 6.14 -4.70
N GLY A 57 15.41 5.29 -3.78
CA GLY A 57 16.29 4.47 -2.94
C GLY A 57 16.69 5.10 -1.61
N THR A 58 16.31 6.33 -1.35
CA THR A 58 16.62 7.00 -0.08
C THR A 58 15.93 6.30 1.09
N SER A 59 16.67 6.05 2.17
CA SER A 59 16.11 5.40 3.36
C SER A 59 15.00 6.24 3.99
N MET A 60 13.89 5.57 4.36
CA MET A 60 12.74 6.19 5.01
C MET A 60 12.31 5.43 6.27
N ARG A 61 13.23 4.74 6.93
CA ARG A 61 12.91 3.82 8.04
C ARG A 61 12.28 4.49 9.26
N PHE A 62 12.29 5.82 9.32
CA PHE A 62 11.66 6.57 10.40
C PHE A 62 10.30 7.16 10.01
N SER A 63 9.81 6.86 8.82
CA SER A 63 8.55 7.38 8.31
C SER A 63 7.49 6.29 8.24
N LEU A 64 6.24 6.66 8.51
CA LEU A 64 5.10 5.75 8.50
C LEU A 64 4.04 6.25 7.53
N LEU A 65 3.36 5.31 6.88
CA LEU A 65 2.13 5.56 6.15
C LEU A 65 0.96 5.13 7.06
N LYS A 66 0.09 6.08 7.38
CA LYS A 66 -1.15 5.78 8.10
C LYS A 66 -2.32 5.91 7.14
N THR A 67 -3.12 4.85 7.03
CA THR A 67 -4.30 4.85 6.16
C THR A 67 -5.56 5.22 6.93
N SER A 68 -6.64 5.53 6.21
CA SER A 68 -7.98 5.50 6.79
C SER A 68 -8.37 4.05 7.11
N CYS A 69 -9.55 3.84 7.71
CA CYS A 69 -9.96 2.49 8.13
C CYS A 69 -10.03 1.53 6.94
N VAL A 70 -9.47 0.34 7.11
CA VAL A 70 -9.46 -0.71 6.09
C VAL A 70 -10.87 -1.27 5.93
N LYS A 71 -11.36 -1.34 4.70
CA LYS A 71 -12.67 -1.91 4.37
C LYS A 71 -12.53 -3.35 3.90
N ASN A 72 -11.53 -3.64 3.09
CA ASN A 72 -11.22 -5.01 2.67
C ASN A 72 -9.80 -5.07 2.09
N TYR A 73 -9.30 -6.28 1.86
CA TYR A 73 -8.06 -6.50 1.16
C TYR A 73 -8.09 -7.81 0.39
N ILE A 74 -7.30 -7.88 -0.67
CA ILE A 74 -7.19 -9.05 -1.54
C ILE A 74 -5.70 -9.35 -1.72
N THR A 75 -5.33 -10.63 -1.68
CA THR A 75 -3.97 -11.08 -1.95
C THR A 75 -3.96 -12.00 -3.15
N ILE A 76 -2.86 -11.94 -3.91
CA ILE A 76 -2.63 -12.84 -5.05
C ILE A 76 -1.26 -13.50 -4.82
N ASP A 77 -1.24 -14.83 -4.77
CA ASP A 77 -0.03 -15.59 -4.54
C ASP A 77 0.71 -15.85 -5.87
N ASP A 78 2.02 -16.06 -5.75
CA ASP A 78 2.81 -16.54 -6.87
C ASP A 78 2.65 -18.07 -7.02
N LEU A 79 3.40 -18.68 -7.96
CA LEU A 79 3.32 -20.12 -8.23
C LEU A 79 3.78 -20.98 -7.05
N GLU A 80 4.51 -20.40 -6.10
CA GLU A 80 5.02 -21.10 -4.92
C GLU A 80 4.11 -20.92 -3.70
N GLY A 81 2.99 -20.24 -3.86
CA GLY A 81 2.05 -19.97 -2.75
C GLY A 81 2.45 -18.82 -1.85
N ILE A 82 3.41 -17.99 -2.26
CA ILE A 82 3.84 -16.82 -1.52
C ILE A 82 3.14 -15.59 -2.09
N ILE A 83 2.64 -14.71 -1.23
CA ILE A 83 1.90 -13.51 -1.66
C ILE A 83 2.79 -12.62 -2.51
N LYS A 84 2.33 -12.33 -3.73
CA LYS A 84 3.02 -11.46 -4.68
C LYS A 84 2.39 -10.08 -4.78
N TYR A 85 1.07 -10.01 -4.77
CA TYR A 85 0.33 -8.75 -4.86
C TYR A 85 -0.64 -8.63 -3.70
N ILE A 86 -0.78 -7.41 -3.19
CA ILE A 86 -1.75 -7.07 -2.15
C ILE A 86 -2.50 -5.82 -2.62
N THR A 87 -3.81 -5.87 -2.56
CA THR A 87 -4.67 -4.69 -2.76
C THR A 87 -5.40 -4.43 -1.46
N ILE A 88 -5.27 -3.21 -0.93
CA ILE A 88 -5.92 -2.80 0.31
C ILE A 88 -6.84 -1.64 0.00
N GLU A 89 -8.13 -1.83 0.22
CA GLU A 89 -9.12 -0.76 0.14
C GLU A 89 -9.37 -0.19 1.53
N THR A 90 -9.22 1.12 1.63
CA THR A 90 -9.58 1.88 2.83
C THR A 90 -10.78 2.78 2.51
N GLU A 91 -11.23 3.57 3.47
CA GLU A 91 -12.35 4.49 3.24
C GLU A 91 -12.09 5.47 2.09
N ASN A 92 -10.84 5.93 1.95
CA ASN A 92 -10.49 7.00 1.01
C ASN A 92 -9.66 6.54 -0.18
N SER A 93 -9.01 5.38 -0.11
CA SER A 93 -8.03 4.98 -1.12
C SER A 93 -8.02 3.48 -1.36
N ILE A 94 -7.54 3.11 -2.55
CA ILE A 94 -7.21 1.73 -2.90
C ILE A 94 -5.72 1.70 -3.16
N PHE A 95 -4.98 1.00 -2.29
CA PHE A 95 -3.52 0.84 -2.41
C PHE A 95 -3.22 -0.49 -3.07
N GLU A 96 -2.33 -0.49 -4.07
CA GLU A 96 -1.84 -1.71 -4.69
C GLU A 96 -0.36 -1.86 -4.40
N PHE A 97 0.05 -3.06 -3.99
CA PHE A 97 1.42 -3.39 -3.60
C PHE A 97 1.91 -4.59 -4.39
N GLU A 98 3.19 -4.59 -4.71
CA GLU A 98 3.88 -5.74 -5.32
C GLU A 98 5.10 -6.09 -4.49
N ARG A 99 5.27 -7.40 -4.19
CA ARG A 99 6.44 -7.87 -3.45
C ARG A 99 7.74 -7.54 -4.18
N VAL A 100 8.74 -7.10 -3.43
CA VAL A 100 10.10 -6.91 -3.94
C VAL A 100 11.02 -8.00 -3.40
N ASN A 101 12.04 -8.36 -4.18
CA ASN A 101 12.89 -9.52 -3.90
C ASN A 101 14.24 -9.17 -3.28
N ASP A 102 14.40 -7.96 -2.77
CA ASP A 102 15.67 -7.42 -2.30
C ASP A 102 15.72 -7.22 -0.78
N GLU A 103 15.12 -8.12 -0.06
CA GLU A 103 15.16 -8.12 1.41
C GLU A 103 16.57 -8.34 1.95
#